data_06e7fa616ced7117e289f8f5d04bf104
#
_entry.id   06e7fa616ced7117e289f8f5d04bf104
#
_cell.length_a   1.000
_cell.length_b   1.000
_cell.length_c   1.000
_cell.angle_alpha   90.00
_cell.angle_beta   90.00
_cell.angle_gamma   90.00
#
_symmetry.space_group_name_H-M   'P 1'
#
loop_
_entity.id
_entity.type
_entity.pdbx_description
1 polymer ?
#
loop_
_entity_poly.entity_id
_entity_poly.type
_entity_poly.pdbx_seq_one_letter_code
_entity_poly.pdbx_strand_id
1 'polypeptide(L)'
;MTVLSLATATLSRETRAIILVLGALTATAAAKDVALISNKNNSVPTMALADVVKVCKGQLSRWPDGKPVTIIMRQPGSAELKIVEDKIYALSSQDVRDVITSANHSRSDRPAIILGASDEEVIRKVESMPGAVGLVDVYSITGAVNVVKIGGKLPLESGYPLHGN
;
A
#
# COMPACT_ATOMS: atom_id res chain seq x y z
N MET A 1 82.98 7.38 -35.04
CA MET A 1 82.00 8.48 -35.06
C MET A 1 80.64 7.83 -35.34
N THR A 2 79.87 7.67 -34.33
CA THR A 2 78.66 6.83 -34.31
C THR A 2 77.45 7.76 -34.26
N VAL A 3 76.59 7.68 -35.25
CA VAL A 3 75.41 8.48 -35.34
C VAL A 3 74.26 7.62 -34.84
N LEU A 4 73.67 8.01 -33.71
CA LEU A 4 72.56 7.36 -33.07
C LEU A 4 71.24 7.79 -33.77
N SER A 5 70.61 6.86 -34.44
CA SER A 5 69.26 7.08 -35.02
C SER A 5 68.21 6.84 -34.00
N LEU A 6 67.44 7.89 -33.56
CA LEU A 6 66.25 7.78 -32.74
C LEU A 6 65.08 7.37 -33.62
N ALA A 7 64.57 6.17 -33.41
CA ALA A 7 63.30 5.75 -33.95
C ALA A 7 62.16 6.29 -33.07
N THR A 8 61.44 7.27 -33.56
CA THR A 8 60.23 7.75 -32.95
C THR A 8 59.08 6.78 -33.24
N ALA A 9 58.73 5.99 -32.26
CA ALA A 9 57.52 5.17 -32.32
C ALA A 9 56.27 6.06 -32.14
N THR A 10 55.58 6.26 -33.23
CA THR A 10 54.23 6.87 -33.19
C THR A 10 53.24 5.91 -32.57
N LEU A 11 52.90 6.15 -31.32
CA LEU A 11 51.77 5.46 -30.65
C LEU A 11 50.47 5.96 -31.25
N SER A 12 49.84 5.17 -32.08
CA SER A 12 48.46 5.42 -32.52
C SER A 12 47.52 5.26 -31.36
N ARG A 13 46.98 6.38 -30.88
CA ARG A 13 45.94 6.43 -29.89
C ARG A 13 44.60 6.02 -30.55
N GLU A 14 44.38 4.73 -30.63
CA GLU A 14 43.01 4.22 -30.80
C GLU A 14 42.31 4.22 -29.44
N THR A 15 41.82 5.37 -29.04
CA THR A 15 40.94 5.48 -27.88
C THR A 15 39.60 4.91 -28.29
N ARG A 16 39.40 3.60 -28.09
CA ARG A 16 38.08 2.99 -28.16
C ARG A 16 37.29 3.50 -26.95
N ALA A 17 36.46 4.51 -27.19
CA ALA A 17 35.41 4.92 -26.27
C ALA A 17 34.42 3.76 -26.16
N ILE A 18 34.57 2.94 -25.13
CA ILE A 18 33.52 2.01 -24.69
C ILE A 18 32.45 2.87 -24.07
N ILE A 19 31.43 3.22 -24.85
CA ILE A 19 30.18 3.79 -24.33
C ILE A 19 29.49 2.65 -23.61
N LEU A 20 29.69 2.60 -22.29
CA LEU A 20 28.88 1.77 -21.39
C LEU A 20 27.49 2.39 -21.34
N VAL A 21 26.59 1.96 -22.20
CA VAL A 21 25.16 2.26 -22.08
C VAL A 21 24.67 1.48 -20.88
N LEU A 22 24.75 2.13 -19.70
CA LEU A 22 24.07 1.68 -18.52
C LEU A 22 22.57 1.90 -18.78
N GLY A 23 21.93 0.89 -19.34
CA GLY A 23 20.48 0.83 -19.42
C GLY A 23 19.94 0.85 -17.99
N ALA A 24 19.53 2.03 -17.51
CA ALA A 24 18.73 2.13 -16.32
C ALA A 24 17.45 1.35 -16.61
N LEU A 25 17.37 0.10 -16.14
CA LEU A 25 16.08 -0.56 -15.94
C LEU A 25 15.35 0.27 -14.89
N THR A 26 14.61 1.25 -15.34
CA THR A 26 13.53 1.81 -14.52
C THR A 26 12.52 0.68 -14.35
N ALA A 27 12.64 -0.05 -13.25
CA ALA A 27 11.55 -0.89 -12.80
C ALA A 27 10.37 0.07 -12.60
N THR A 28 9.47 0.11 -13.57
CA THR A 28 8.16 0.71 -13.37
C THR A 28 7.54 -0.12 -12.26
N ALA A 29 7.53 0.44 -11.05
CA ALA A 29 6.73 -0.12 -9.98
C ALA A 29 5.32 -0.24 -10.56
N ALA A 30 4.88 -1.47 -10.81
CA ALA A 30 3.53 -1.70 -11.28
C ALA A 30 2.59 -1.02 -10.29
N ALA A 31 1.75 -0.13 -10.78
CA ALA A 31 0.74 0.51 -9.97
C ALA A 31 -0.06 -0.59 -9.28
N LYS A 32 0.01 -0.63 -7.95
CA LYS A 32 -0.64 -1.65 -7.14
C LYS A 32 -1.91 -1.07 -6.55
N ASP A 33 -3.02 -1.78 -6.69
CA ASP A 33 -4.25 -1.40 -6.02
C ASP A 33 -4.21 -1.87 -4.56
N VAL A 34 -4.72 -1.02 -3.68
CA VAL A 34 -5.02 -1.43 -2.31
C VAL A 34 -6.46 -1.90 -2.24
N ALA A 35 -6.66 -3.15 -1.90
CA ALA A 35 -7.97 -3.75 -1.77
C ALA A 35 -8.54 -3.57 -0.36
N LEU A 36 -9.84 -3.27 -0.29
CA LEU A 36 -10.60 -3.36 0.95
C LEU A 36 -11.14 -4.80 1.07
N ILE A 37 -10.76 -5.47 2.15
CA ILE A 37 -11.21 -6.83 2.47
C ILE A 37 -12.07 -6.84 3.74
N SER A 38 -12.91 -7.84 3.90
CA SER A 38 -13.75 -8.00 5.08
C SER A 38 -13.77 -9.44 5.60
N ASN A 39 -14.04 -9.58 6.89
CA ASN A 39 -14.37 -10.88 7.49
C ASN A 39 -15.57 -11.50 6.74
N LYS A 40 -15.52 -12.84 6.52
CA LYS A 40 -16.58 -13.55 5.78
C LYS A 40 -17.98 -13.45 6.38
N ASN A 41 -18.06 -13.22 7.70
CA ASN A 41 -19.32 -13.06 8.40
C ASN A 41 -19.86 -11.62 8.39
N ASN A 42 -19.22 -10.70 7.63
CA ASN A 42 -19.71 -9.34 7.48
C ASN A 42 -20.63 -9.22 6.26
N SER A 43 -21.77 -8.57 6.43
CA SER A 43 -22.73 -8.27 5.34
C SER A 43 -22.38 -6.93 4.68
N VAL A 44 -21.14 -6.74 4.23
CA VAL A 44 -20.66 -5.50 3.63
C VAL A 44 -20.02 -5.79 2.25
N PRO A 45 -20.82 -6.00 1.20
CA PRO A 45 -20.29 -6.32 -0.12
C PRO A 45 -19.76 -5.09 -0.87
N THR A 46 -20.21 -3.90 -0.48
CA THR A 46 -19.81 -2.62 -1.10
C THR A 46 -19.84 -1.49 -0.09
N MET A 47 -18.97 -0.49 -0.28
CA MET A 47 -18.92 0.74 0.51
C MET A 47 -18.72 1.95 -0.40
N ALA A 48 -19.31 3.08 -0.05
CA ALA A 48 -18.92 4.35 -0.65
C ALA A 48 -17.52 4.77 -0.16
N LEU A 49 -16.76 5.48 -0.99
CA LEU A 49 -15.42 5.96 -0.58
C LEU A 49 -15.49 6.81 0.70
N ALA A 50 -16.51 7.64 0.86
CA ALA A 50 -16.72 8.44 2.05
C ALA A 50 -16.88 7.60 3.33
N ASP A 51 -17.50 6.42 3.23
CA ASP A 51 -17.64 5.52 4.38
C ASP A 51 -16.34 4.76 4.67
N VAL A 52 -15.55 4.43 3.65
CA VAL A 52 -14.19 3.91 3.82
C VAL A 52 -13.34 4.93 4.59
N VAL A 53 -13.42 6.22 4.24
CA VAL A 53 -12.73 7.30 4.97
C VAL A 53 -13.15 7.34 6.44
N LYS A 54 -14.46 7.24 6.74
CA LYS A 54 -14.95 7.20 8.13
C LYS A 54 -14.41 6.01 8.90
N VAL A 55 -14.39 4.84 8.29
CA VAL A 55 -13.82 3.62 8.89
C VAL A 55 -12.34 3.79 9.17
N CYS A 56 -11.56 4.28 8.20
CA CYS A 56 -10.12 4.52 8.36
C CYS A 56 -9.80 5.56 9.44
N LYS A 57 -10.69 6.52 9.66
CA LYS A 57 -10.55 7.54 10.73
C LYS A 57 -11.18 7.11 12.07
N GLY A 58 -11.67 5.87 12.18
CA GLY A 58 -12.31 5.36 13.40
C GLY A 58 -13.65 6.00 13.75
N GLN A 59 -14.26 6.73 12.80
CA GLN A 59 -15.51 7.47 13.00
C GLN A 59 -16.77 6.59 12.92
N LEU A 60 -16.67 5.39 12.33
CA LEU A 60 -17.74 4.41 12.31
C LEU A 60 -17.49 3.34 13.37
N SER A 61 -18.34 3.26 14.39
CA SER A 61 -18.12 2.34 15.50
C SER A 61 -18.80 1.00 15.35
N ARG A 62 -19.93 0.93 14.64
CA ARG A 62 -20.72 -0.30 14.44
C ARG A 62 -21.25 -0.36 13.02
N TRP A 63 -21.33 -1.58 12.51
CA TRP A 63 -22.09 -1.90 11.30
C TRP A 63 -23.60 -1.85 11.58
N PRO A 64 -24.47 -1.77 10.53
CA PRO A 64 -25.93 -1.80 10.72
C PRO A 64 -26.44 -3.05 11.46
N ASP A 65 -25.71 -4.17 11.36
CA ASP A 65 -26.03 -5.42 12.08
C ASP A 65 -25.53 -5.44 13.54
N GLY A 66 -25.01 -4.31 14.04
CA GLY A 66 -24.53 -4.14 15.41
C GLY A 66 -23.11 -4.60 15.68
N LYS A 67 -22.45 -5.30 14.75
CA LYS A 67 -21.05 -5.72 14.93
C LYS A 67 -20.13 -4.51 15.06
N PRO A 68 -19.14 -4.53 15.98
CA PRO A 68 -18.20 -3.44 16.10
C PRO A 68 -17.28 -3.37 14.86
N VAL A 69 -17.05 -2.17 14.35
CA VAL A 69 -16.15 -1.92 13.23
C VAL A 69 -14.72 -1.81 13.74
N THR A 70 -13.82 -2.55 13.12
CA THR A 70 -12.35 -2.39 13.28
C THR A 70 -11.73 -2.44 11.90
N ILE A 71 -10.85 -1.50 11.60
CA ILE A 71 -10.03 -1.58 10.39
C ILE A 71 -8.61 -2.04 10.74
N ILE A 72 -8.06 -2.91 9.92
CA ILE A 72 -6.69 -3.42 10.06
C ILE A 72 -5.90 -3.01 8.82
N MET A 73 -4.76 -2.38 9.02
CA MET A 73 -3.94 -1.86 7.93
C MET A 73 -2.45 -1.94 8.25
N ARG A 74 -1.62 -1.66 7.25
CA ARG A 74 -0.17 -1.59 7.42
C ARG A 74 0.26 -0.37 8.23
N GLN A 75 1.50 -0.37 8.66
CA GLN A 75 2.09 0.75 9.41
C GLN A 75 2.11 2.04 8.59
N PRO A 76 1.74 3.20 9.17
CA PRO A 76 1.95 4.50 8.52
C PRO A 76 3.41 4.73 8.16
N GLY A 77 3.65 5.22 6.93
CA GLY A 77 4.97 5.40 6.35
C GLY A 77 5.50 4.16 5.62
N SER A 78 4.79 3.03 5.63
CA SER A 78 5.14 1.90 4.77
C SER A 78 4.74 2.16 3.31
N ALA A 79 5.48 1.56 2.37
CA ALA A 79 5.17 1.71 0.94
C ALA A 79 3.75 1.21 0.61
N GLU A 80 3.29 0.17 1.30
CA GLU A 80 1.98 -0.44 1.11
C GLU A 80 0.83 0.45 1.57
N LEU A 81 1.06 1.32 2.58
CA LEU A 81 0.02 2.24 3.06
C LEU A 81 0.02 3.58 2.32
N LYS A 82 1.03 3.88 1.50
CA LYS A 82 1.19 5.18 0.85
C LYS A 82 -0.06 5.64 0.08
N ILE A 83 -0.69 4.75 -0.68
CA ILE A 83 -1.94 5.05 -1.41
C ILE A 83 -3.06 5.46 -0.46
N VAL A 84 -3.15 4.79 0.69
CA VAL A 84 -4.18 5.07 1.71
C VAL A 84 -3.89 6.41 2.40
N GLU A 85 -2.64 6.69 2.73
CA GLU A 85 -2.23 7.98 3.29
C GLU A 85 -2.59 9.13 2.35
N ASP A 86 -2.31 8.99 1.06
CA ASP A 86 -2.56 10.03 0.07
C ASP A 86 -4.05 10.19 -0.27
N LYS A 87 -4.78 9.09 -0.47
CA LYS A 87 -6.15 9.13 -1.01
C LYS A 87 -7.25 9.10 0.04
N ILE A 88 -6.98 8.54 1.22
CA ILE A 88 -7.96 8.42 2.31
C ILE A 88 -7.72 9.46 3.39
N TYR A 89 -6.49 9.55 3.87
CA TYR A 89 -6.15 10.49 4.94
C TYR A 89 -5.84 11.88 4.40
N ALA A 90 -5.15 12.00 3.28
CA ALA A 90 -4.56 13.23 2.74
C ALA A 90 -3.69 13.95 3.79
N LEU A 91 -2.90 13.17 4.54
CA LEU A 91 -2.11 13.59 5.68
C LEU A 91 -0.70 12.99 5.61
N SER A 92 0.23 13.56 6.36
CA SER A 92 1.54 12.95 6.58
C SER A 92 1.44 11.66 7.40
N SER A 93 2.42 10.77 7.27
CA SER A 93 2.44 9.52 8.05
C SER A 93 2.46 9.78 9.56
N GLN A 94 3.00 10.90 10.03
CA GLN A 94 2.95 11.27 11.44
C GLN A 94 1.53 11.66 11.86
N ASP A 95 0.85 12.51 11.08
CA ASP A 95 -0.52 12.90 11.38
C ASP A 95 -1.48 11.70 11.32
N VAL A 96 -1.23 10.74 10.42
CA VAL A 96 -1.99 9.48 10.39
C VAL A 96 -1.81 8.69 11.68
N ARG A 97 -0.58 8.62 12.25
CA ARG A 97 -0.36 7.99 13.57
C ARG A 97 -1.15 8.67 14.67
N ASP A 98 -1.24 9.99 14.64
CA ASP A 98 -1.98 10.76 15.64
C ASP A 98 -3.49 10.52 15.52
N VAL A 99 -4.03 10.43 14.29
CA VAL A 99 -5.42 10.02 14.03
C VAL A 99 -5.70 8.63 14.58
N ILE A 100 -4.81 7.64 14.34
CA ILE A 100 -4.94 6.27 14.84
C ILE A 100 -4.97 6.25 16.37
N THR A 101 -4.05 6.97 17.01
CA THR A 101 -3.96 7.06 18.46
C THR A 101 -5.25 7.64 19.04
N SER A 102 -5.75 8.73 18.49
CA SER A 102 -6.97 9.40 18.92
C SER A 102 -8.21 8.51 18.73
N ALA A 103 -8.32 7.84 17.55
CA ALA A 103 -9.41 6.94 17.24
C ALA A 103 -9.47 5.76 18.23
N ASN A 104 -8.32 5.18 18.57
CA ASN A 104 -8.23 4.07 19.50
C ASN A 104 -8.51 4.49 20.95
N HIS A 105 -8.04 5.68 21.35
CA HIS A 105 -8.31 6.22 22.70
C HIS A 105 -9.82 6.42 22.96
N SER A 106 -10.58 6.68 21.93
CA SER A 106 -12.05 6.86 22.02
C SER A 106 -12.85 5.56 22.15
N ARG A 107 -12.18 4.39 22.14
CA ARG A 107 -12.80 3.06 22.20
C ARG A 107 -12.39 2.31 23.45
N SER A 108 -13.38 1.76 24.18
CA SER A 108 -13.17 1.04 25.45
C SER A 108 -13.09 -0.47 25.28
N ASP A 109 -13.77 -1.01 24.28
CA ASP A 109 -13.98 -2.46 24.14
C ASP A 109 -13.05 -3.09 23.09
N ARG A 110 -12.81 -2.40 21.96
CA ARG A 110 -11.94 -2.88 20.89
C ARG A 110 -11.35 -1.71 20.10
N PRO A 111 -10.04 -1.74 19.74
CA PRO A 111 -9.44 -0.69 18.95
C PRO A 111 -10.21 -0.44 17.64
N ALA A 112 -10.36 0.83 17.27
CA ALA A 112 -10.93 1.21 15.99
C ALA A 112 -10.02 0.81 14.83
N ILE A 113 -8.70 0.95 15.05
CA ILE A 113 -7.66 0.74 14.04
C ILE A 113 -6.57 -0.13 14.63
N ILE A 114 -6.25 -1.23 13.93
CA ILE A 114 -5.16 -2.15 14.32
C ILE A 114 -4.11 -2.12 13.21
N LEU A 115 -2.84 -2.08 13.59
CA LEU A 115 -1.73 -2.14 12.67
C LEU A 115 -1.19 -3.57 12.53
N GLY A 116 -0.89 -3.96 11.31
CA GLY A 116 -0.27 -5.24 10.96
C GLY A 116 1.13 -5.02 10.38
N ALA A 117 2.05 -5.94 10.68
CA ALA A 117 3.42 -5.91 10.16
C ALA A 117 3.50 -6.37 8.70
N SER A 118 2.56 -7.19 8.24
CA SER A 118 2.47 -7.70 6.87
C SER A 118 1.02 -7.83 6.40
N ASP A 119 0.80 -7.97 5.10
CA ASP A 119 -0.53 -8.21 4.54
C ASP A 119 -1.12 -9.54 5.02
N GLU A 120 -0.30 -10.57 5.19
CA GLU A 120 -0.72 -11.85 5.74
C GLU A 120 -1.22 -11.71 7.18
N GLU A 121 -0.57 -10.85 7.97
CA GLU A 121 -1.03 -10.55 9.33
C GLU A 121 -2.36 -9.79 9.31
N VAL A 122 -2.51 -8.81 8.42
CA VAL A 122 -3.78 -8.09 8.22
C VAL A 122 -4.89 -9.07 7.87
N ILE A 123 -4.67 -9.95 6.89
CA ILE A 123 -5.65 -10.96 6.46
C ILE A 123 -6.04 -11.88 7.61
N ARG A 124 -5.07 -12.44 8.35
CA ARG A 124 -5.37 -13.31 9.51
C ARG A 124 -6.20 -12.62 10.59
N LYS A 125 -5.89 -11.35 10.88
CA LYS A 125 -6.67 -10.57 11.85
C LYS A 125 -8.09 -10.30 11.35
N VAL A 126 -8.25 -9.95 10.07
CA VAL A 126 -9.58 -9.76 9.46
C VAL A 126 -10.38 -11.07 9.49
N GLU A 127 -9.76 -12.20 9.13
CA GLU A 127 -10.40 -13.52 9.15
C GLU A 127 -10.89 -13.91 10.55
N SER A 128 -10.10 -13.66 11.58
CA SER A 128 -10.41 -14.07 12.96
C SER A 128 -11.39 -13.15 13.67
N MET A 129 -11.70 -11.97 13.12
CA MET A 129 -12.42 -10.92 13.85
C MET A 129 -13.72 -10.52 13.14
N PRO A 130 -14.91 -10.99 13.58
CA PRO A 130 -16.18 -10.52 13.05
C PRO A 130 -16.32 -8.99 13.19
N GLY A 131 -16.80 -8.35 12.12
CA GLY A 131 -16.88 -6.89 12.03
C GLY A 131 -15.61 -6.23 11.52
N ALA A 132 -14.48 -6.94 11.42
CA ALA A 132 -13.24 -6.37 10.88
C ALA A 132 -13.26 -6.22 9.36
N VAL A 133 -12.62 -5.17 8.90
CA VAL A 133 -12.19 -4.93 7.52
C VAL A 133 -10.69 -4.68 7.49
N GLY A 134 -10.08 -4.79 6.33
CA GLY A 134 -8.64 -4.58 6.19
C GLY A 134 -8.26 -3.95 4.86
N LEU A 135 -7.08 -3.35 4.82
CA LEU A 135 -6.47 -2.81 3.60
C LEU A 135 -5.19 -3.57 3.30
N VAL A 136 -5.13 -4.21 2.14
CA VAL A 136 -4.00 -5.04 1.70
C VAL A 136 -3.70 -4.81 0.22
N ASP A 137 -2.49 -5.15 -0.22
CA ASP A 137 -2.18 -5.26 -1.64
C ASP A 137 -3.15 -6.25 -2.32
N VAL A 138 -3.68 -5.89 -3.47
CA VAL A 138 -4.64 -6.74 -4.22
C VAL A 138 -4.10 -8.14 -4.49
N TYR A 139 -2.80 -8.28 -4.69
CA TYR A 139 -2.15 -9.56 -4.96
C TYR A 139 -1.92 -10.44 -3.71
N SER A 140 -2.10 -9.88 -2.51
CA SER A 140 -2.00 -10.61 -1.25
C SER A 140 -3.31 -11.29 -0.85
N ILE A 141 -4.42 -11.04 -1.55
CA ILE A 141 -5.74 -11.54 -1.18
C ILE A 141 -5.79 -13.08 -1.24
N THR A 142 -6.40 -13.66 -0.23
CA THR A 142 -6.64 -15.10 -0.15
C THR A 142 -8.13 -15.42 -0.07
N GLY A 143 -8.50 -16.70 -0.27
CA GLY A 143 -9.89 -17.15 -0.10
C GLY A 143 -10.44 -17.09 1.33
N ALA A 144 -9.65 -16.65 2.32
CA ALA A 144 -10.07 -16.53 3.72
C ALA A 144 -10.96 -15.32 4.01
N VAL A 145 -10.97 -14.32 3.14
CA VAL A 145 -11.68 -13.05 3.29
C VAL A 145 -12.55 -12.73 2.08
N ASN A 146 -13.47 -11.78 2.22
CA ASN A 146 -14.24 -11.23 1.10
C ASN A 146 -13.61 -9.91 0.64
N VAL A 147 -13.68 -9.64 -0.68
CA VAL A 147 -13.32 -8.34 -1.25
C VAL A 147 -14.55 -7.44 -1.21
N VAL A 148 -14.37 -6.22 -0.69
CA VAL A 148 -15.43 -5.20 -0.63
C VAL A 148 -15.25 -4.23 -1.81
N LYS A 149 -16.31 -4.00 -2.57
CA LYS A 149 -16.31 -2.99 -3.63
C LYS A 149 -16.25 -1.58 -3.03
N ILE A 150 -15.48 -0.69 -3.63
CA ILE A 150 -15.49 0.73 -3.26
C ILE A 150 -16.11 1.53 -4.40
N GLY A 151 -17.21 2.24 -4.10
CA GLY A 151 -17.97 2.93 -5.14
C GLY A 151 -18.52 2.01 -6.24
N GLY A 152 -18.84 0.76 -5.88
CA GLY A 152 -19.35 -0.26 -6.80
C GLY A 152 -18.27 -0.96 -7.63
N LYS A 153 -16.98 -0.63 -7.47
CA LYS A 153 -15.85 -1.17 -8.24
C LYS A 153 -14.98 -2.11 -7.42
N LEU A 154 -14.47 -3.14 -8.06
CA LEU A 154 -13.44 -4.02 -7.52
C LEU A 154 -12.03 -3.44 -7.79
N PRO A 155 -11.01 -3.83 -7.01
CA PRO A 155 -9.61 -3.58 -7.37
C PRO A 155 -9.33 -4.04 -8.81
N LEU A 156 -8.42 -3.34 -9.48
CA LEU A 156 -8.02 -3.51 -10.87
C LEU A 156 -9.08 -3.08 -11.92
N GLU A 157 -10.29 -2.70 -11.51
CA GLU A 157 -11.26 -2.10 -12.44
C GLU A 157 -10.94 -0.62 -12.70
N SER A 158 -11.14 -0.17 -13.94
CA SER A 158 -10.92 1.23 -14.29
C SER A 158 -11.73 2.18 -13.41
N GLY A 159 -11.05 3.17 -12.83
CA GLY A 159 -11.62 4.13 -11.89
C GLY A 159 -11.86 3.58 -10.48
N TYR A 160 -11.19 2.50 -10.10
CA TYR A 160 -11.13 2.07 -8.70
C TYR A 160 -10.45 3.14 -7.84
N PRO A 161 -11.03 3.54 -6.69
CA PRO A 161 -10.53 4.71 -5.95
C PRO A 161 -9.13 4.54 -5.33
N LEU A 162 -8.76 3.33 -4.90
CA LEU A 162 -7.46 3.05 -4.27
C LEU A 162 -6.46 2.45 -5.25
N HIS A 163 -6.48 2.93 -6.50
CA HIS A 163 -5.49 2.59 -7.52
C HIS A 163 -4.18 3.31 -7.26
N GLY A 164 -3.06 2.58 -7.32
CA GLY A 164 -1.70 3.15 -7.28
C GLY A 164 -1.33 3.81 -8.62
N ASN A 165 -0.51 4.83 -8.57
CA ASN A 165 0.03 5.51 -9.77
C ASN A 165 1.34 4.84 -10.21
#